data_8b6403cf0215f47d2d04d6d53f32274f
#
_entry.id   8b6403cf0215f47d2d04d6d53f32274f
#
_cell.length_a   1.000
_cell.length_b   1.000
_cell.length_c   1.000
_cell.angle_alpha   90.00
_cell.angle_beta   90.00
_cell.angle_gamma   90.00
#
_symmetry.space_group_name_H-M   'P 1'
#
loop_
_entity.id
_entity.type
_entity.pdbx_description
1 polymer ?
#
loop_
_entity_poly.entity_id
_entity_poly.type
_entity_poly.pdbx_seq_one_letter_code
_entity_poly.pdbx_strand_id
1 'polypeptide(L)'
;MADHPNSFDARGTLVKSVSSTDRNGPAGTAGLHRYAWDMRYTDAKGIEGGTFLAGGSLRGPVAVPGAYQVRMRAGGQTLAQPLRIVADPKGEAKSTDLQEQFDLLIAIRDRVSAVHDAVNEIKRMRASLGSRPDRASAAKLDAALDAVQKELVDLRFAGFDDQMLVFDLKLNNRTAALQNYVAQGDYAPTEQQYSVFRELSSMIDTALARLATLKSQMPP
;
A
#
# COMPACT_ATOMS: atom_id res chain seq x y z
N MET A 1 -1.60 -17.62 -21.91
CA MET A 1 -0.72 -16.65 -21.19
C MET A 1 -1.59 -15.44 -20.97
N ALA A 2 -1.79 -15.00 -19.75
CA ALA A 2 -2.70 -13.89 -19.48
C ALA A 2 -2.16 -12.60 -20.10
N ASP A 3 -3.02 -11.81 -20.75
CA ASP A 3 -2.67 -10.56 -21.40
C ASP A 3 -2.54 -9.47 -20.32
N HIS A 4 -1.44 -8.72 -20.33
CA HIS A 4 -1.10 -7.77 -19.27
C HIS A 4 -0.77 -6.39 -19.85
N PRO A 5 -1.64 -5.38 -19.73
CA PRO A 5 -1.23 -4.00 -19.87
C PRO A 5 -0.46 -3.54 -18.61
N ASN A 6 0.71 -2.96 -18.82
CA ASN A 6 1.56 -2.39 -17.78
C ASN A 6 1.84 -0.92 -18.12
N SER A 7 1.76 -0.04 -17.14
CA SER A 7 2.19 1.35 -17.28
C SER A 7 3.53 1.56 -16.60
N PHE A 8 4.42 2.29 -17.25
CA PHE A 8 5.77 2.63 -16.75
C PHE A 8 5.97 4.13 -16.79
N ASP A 9 6.68 4.67 -15.80
CA ASP A 9 7.13 6.07 -15.81
C ASP A 9 8.32 6.27 -16.76
N ALA A 10 8.79 7.53 -16.88
CA ALA A 10 9.92 7.90 -17.73
C ALA A 10 11.23 7.20 -17.34
N ARG A 11 11.36 6.71 -16.11
CA ARG A 11 12.53 5.98 -15.60
C ARG A 11 12.41 4.47 -15.82
N GLY A 12 11.29 4.01 -16.40
CA GLY A 12 11.00 2.59 -16.57
C GLY A 12 10.50 1.89 -15.33
N THR A 13 10.14 2.64 -14.27
CA THR A 13 9.53 2.08 -13.06
C THR A 13 8.10 1.65 -13.35
N LEU A 14 7.72 0.47 -12.89
CA LEU A 14 6.36 -0.04 -13.04
C LEU A 14 5.39 0.81 -12.19
N VAL A 15 4.45 1.46 -12.87
CA VAL A 15 3.39 2.28 -12.25
C VAL A 15 2.20 1.41 -11.87
N LYS A 16 1.69 0.66 -12.83
CA LYS A 16 0.52 -0.22 -12.65
C LYS A 16 0.65 -1.42 -13.58
N SER A 17 0.33 -2.61 -13.06
CA SER A 17 0.14 -3.82 -13.85
C SER A 17 -1.29 -4.30 -13.70
N VAL A 18 -1.90 -4.70 -14.81
CA VAL A 18 -3.27 -5.21 -14.84
C VAL A 18 -3.32 -6.43 -15.75
N SER A 19 -3.99 -7.48 -15.31
CA SER A 19 -4.14 -8.73 -16.04
C SER A 19 -5.58 -8.94 -16.50
N SER A 20 -5.76 -9.70 -17.57
CA SER A 20 -7.08 -10.18 -17.98
C SER A 20 -7.75 -11.11 -16.97
N THR A 21 -7.01 -11.60 -15.97
CA THR A 21 -7.53 -12.38 -14.84
C THR A 21 -7.93 -11.53 -13.65
N ASP A 22 -7.59 -10.23 -13.65
CA ASP A 22 -7.98 -9.32 -12.58
C ASP A 22 -9.46 -8.96 -12.71
N ARG A 23 -10.13 -8.78 -11.58
CA ARG A 23 -11.58 -8.50 -11.50
C ARG A 23 -12.03 -7.34 -12.42
N ASN A 24 -11.20 -6.32 -12.56
CA ASN A 24 -11.46 -5.13 -13.37
C ASN A 24 -10.45 -5.01 -14.53
N GLY A 25 -9.82 -6.11 -14.91
CA GLY A 25 -8.86 -6.15 -16.01
C GLY A 25 -9.54 -6.09 -17.39
N PRO A 26 -8.77 -5.84 -18.46
CA PRO A 26 -9.26 -5.96 -19.83
C PRO A 26 -9.62 -7.41 -20.12
N ALA A 27 -10.65 -7.65 -20.95
CA ALA A 27 -11.01 -9.00 -21.35
C ALA A 27 -9.88 -9.65 -22.19
N GLY A 28 -9.58 -10.92 -21.93
CA GLY A 28 -8.54 -11.70 -22.65
C GLY A 28 -9.07 -12.43 -23.91
N THR A 29 -10.28 -12.15 -24.37
CA THR A 29 -10.86 -12.71 -25.58
C THR A 29 -10.44 -11.95 -26.84
N ALA A 30 -10.52 -12.59 -28.02
CA ALA A 30 -10.27 -11.87 -29.28
C ALA A 30 -11.34 -10.78 -29.52
N GLY A 31 -10.90 -9.61 -29.99
CA GLY A 31 -11.78 -8.49 -30.26
C GLY A 31 -11.21 -7.15 -29.80
N LEU A 32 -12.04 -6.10 -29.91
CA LEU A 32 -11.72 -4.76 -29.41
C LEU A 32 -12.10 -4.66 -27.93
N HIS A 33 -11.13 -4.33 -27.09
CA HIS A 33 -11.33 -4.13 -25.65
C HIS A 33 -10.89 -2.73 -25.23
N ARG A 34 -11.58 -2.18 -24.24
CA ARG A 34 -11.26 -0.90 -23.62
C ARG A 34 -10.92 -1.11 -22.16
N TYR A 35 -9.78 -0.61 -21.74
CA TYR A 35 -9.40 -0.49 -20.32
C TYR A 35 -9.25 0.99 -19.96
N ALA A 36 -9.86 1.41 -18.86
CA ALA A 36 -9.72 2.76 -18.33
C ALA A 36 -8.79 2.71 -17.12
N TRP A 37 -7.59 3.27 -17.27
CA TRP A 37 -6.66 3.47 -16.16
C TRP A 37 -7.06 4.73 -15.38
N ASP A 38 -7.14 4.61 -14.06
CA ASP A 38 -7.47 5.71 -13.14
C ASP A 38 -6.27 6.64 -12.84
N MET A 39 -5.20 6.54 -13.62
CA MET A 39 -3.93 7.27 -13.48
C MET A 39 -3.26 7.08 -12.12
N ARG A 40 -3.54 5.99 -11.40
CA ARG A 40 -2.93 5.72 -10.11
C ARG A 40 -1.84 4.67 -10.18
N TYR A 41 -0.87 4.85 -9.31
CA TYR A 41 0.13 3.83 -9.01
C TYR A 41 -0.52 2.64 -8.31
N THR A 42 0.23 1.54 -8.24
CA THR A 42 -0.19 0.34 -7.50
C THR A 42 -0.54 0.69 -6.06
N ASP A 43 -1.64 0.12 -5.59
CA ASP A 43 -2.16 0.30 -4.24
C ASP A 43 -1.20 -0.23 -3.17
N ALA A 44 -1.36 0.20 -1.93
CA ALA A 44 -0.71 -0.42 -0.79
C ALA A 44 -1.19 -1.88 -0.65
N LYS A 45 -0.30 -2.74 -0.13
CA LYS A 45 -0.66 -4.13 0.16
C LYS A 45 -1.72 -4.19 1.26
N GLY A 46 -2.63 -5.15 1.15
CA GLY A 46 -3.65 -5.43 2.15
C GLY A 46 -3.22 -6.47 3.18
N ILE A 47 -4.00 -6.58 4.24
CA ILE A 47 -3.89 -7.67 5.22
C ILE A 47 -4.68 -8.87 4.68
N GLU A 48 -4.11 -10.08 4.77
CA GLU A 48 -4.76 -11.33 4.38
C GLU A 48 -6.05 -11.54 5.19
N GLY A 49 -7.16 -11.77 4.49
CA GLY A 49 -8.48 -11.91 5.10
C GLY A 49 -9.28 -10.61 5.21
N GLY A 50 -8.72 -9.51 4.79
CA GLY A 50 -9.37 -8.20 4.72
C GLY A 50 -8.62 -7.11 5.46
N THR A 51 -8.75 -5.88 4.94
CA THR A 51 -8.17 -4.68 5.53
C THR A 51 -9.26 -3.63 5.66
N PHE A 52 -9.48 -3.14 6.86
CA PHE A 52 -10.37 -2.02 7.12
C PHE A 52 -9.55 -0.83 7.61
N LEU A 53 -9.80 0.33 7.04
CA LEU A 53 -9.10 1.57 7.36
C LEU A 53 -10.11 2.66 7.70
N ALA A 54 -9.99 3.21 8.90
CA ALA A 54 -10.78 4.34 9.35
C ALA A 54 -10.24 5.63 8.73
N GLY A 55 -11.00 6.25 7.85
CA GLY A 55 -10.62 7.50 7.20
C GLY A 55 -9.39 7.43 6.30
N GLY A 56 -8.88 6.22 6.02
CA GLY A 56 -7.72 5.98 5.17
C GLY A 56 -8.06 5.23 3.89
N SER A 57 -7.07 5.03 3.03
CA SER A 57 -7.21 4.30 1.78
C SER A 57 -5.94 3.49 1.48
N LEU A 58 -6.11 2.35 0.81
CA LEU A 58 -4.99 1.61 0.22
C LEU A 58 -4.60 2.12 -1.17
N ARG A 59 -5.42 2.99 -1.78
CA ARG A 59 -5.21 3.43 -3.16
C ARG A 59 -3.85 4.09 -3.34
N GLY A 60 -3.17 3.72 -4.42
CA GLY A 60 -1.92 4.36 -4.82
C GLY A 60 -2.13 5.83 -5.19
N PRO A 61 -1.08 6.68 -5.12
CA PRO A 61 -1.16 8.07 -5.52
C PRO A 61 -1.44 8.22 -7.01
N VAL A 62 -2.00 9.37 -7.39
CA VAL A 62 -2.19 9.75 -8.78
C VAL A 62 -0.83 10.03 -9.43
N ALA A 63 -0.64 9.59 -10.66
CA ALA A 63 0.56 9.84 -11.44
C ALA A 63 0.69 11.34 -11.74
N VAL A 64 1.88 11.89 -11.52
CA VAL A 64 2.17 13.30 -11.80
C VAL A 64 2.22 13.56 -13.31
N PRO A 65 2.00 14.79 -13.78
CA PRO A 65 2.22 15.16 -15.17
C PRO A 65 3.62 14.78 -15.65
N GLY A 66 3.71 14.14 -16.83
CA GLY A 66 4.98 13.65 -17.33
C GLY A 66 4.87 12.66 -18.48
N ALA A 67 5.99 12.08 -18.87
CA ALA A 67 6.06 11.04 -19.89
C ALA A 67 5.93 9.65 -19.26
N TYR A 68 5.10 8.82 -19.87
CA TYR A 68 4.84 7.44 -19.47
C TYR A 68 4.88 6.53 -20.69
N GLN A 69 4.87 5.23 -20.46
CA GLN A 69 4.75 4.22 -21.50
C GLN A 69 3.70 3.19 -21.07
N VAL A 70 2.77 2.88 -21.94
CA VAL A 70 1.88 1.72 -21.81
C VAL A 70 2.49 0.57 -22.58
N ARG A 71 2.63 -0.58 -21.92
CA ARG A 71 3.13 -1.81 -22.54
C ARG A 71 2.09 -2.90 -22.39
N MET A 72 1.67 -3.48 -23.50
CA MET A 72 0.71 -4.58 -23.54
C MET A 72 1.39 -5.87 -23.98
N ARG A 73 1.09 -6.96 -23.31
CA ARG A 73 1.48 -8.32 -23.72
C ARG A 73 0.22 -9.09 -24.07
N ALA A 74 0.12 -9.55 -25.30
CA ALA A 74 -1.02 -10.30 -25.81
C ALA A 74 -0.56 -11.30 -26.88
N GLY A 75 -1.06 -12.53 -26.88
CA GLY A 75 -0.77 -13.53 -27.90
C GLY A 75 0.74 -13.80 -28.11
N GLY A 76 1.56 -13.68 -27.07
CA GLY A 76 3.02 -13.86 -27.15
C GLY A 76 3.77 -12.62 -27.68
N GLN A 77 3.08 -11.57 -28.05
CA GLN A 77 3.67 -10.31 -28.52
C GLN A 77 3.70 -9.26 -27.39
N THR A 78 4.65 -8.32 -27.50
CA THR A 78 4.73 -7.15 -26.64
C THR A 78 4.66 -5.90 -27.50
N LEU A 79 3.67 -5.04 -27.23
CA LEU A 79 3.50 -3.74 -27.88
C LEU A 79 3.71 -2.66 -26.84
N ALA A 80 4.32 -1.54 -27.24
CA ALA A 80 4.56 -0.39 -26.38
C ALA A 80 4.13 0.90 -27.08
N GLN A 81 3.46 1.77 -26.32
CA GLN A 81 3.04 3.09 -26.79
C GLN A 81 3.41 4.16 -25.77
N PRO A 82 3.91 5.32 -26.21
CA PRO A 82 4.11 6.46 -25.32
C PRO A 82 2.76 7.01 -24.86
N LEU A 83 2.72 7.49 -23.61
CA LEU A 83 1.60 8.19 -23.01
C LEU A 83 2.14 9.44 -22.33
N ARG A 84 1.46 10.57 -22.48
CA ARG A 84 1.79 11.81 -21.79
C ARG A 84 0.63 12.22 -20.89
N ILE A 85 0.90 12.40 -19.61
CA ILE A 85 -0.04 13.04 -18.67
C ILE A 85 0.31 14.53 -18.66
N VAL A 86 -0.70 15.37 -18.82
CA VAL A 86 -0.56 16.82 -18.78
C VAL A 86 -1.24 17.36 -17.52
N ALA A 87 -0.70 18.44 -16.95
CA ALA A 87 -1.34 19.15 -15.86
C ALA A 87 -2.67 19.76 -16.31
N ASP A 88 -3.61 19.94 -15.38
CA ASP A 88 -4.82 20.71 -15.66
C ASP A 88 -4.40 22.14 -16.02
N PRO A 89 -4.78 22.66 -17.22
CA PRO A 89 -4.43 24.01 -17.63
C PRO A 89 -5.10 25.10 -16.78
N LYS A 90 -6.09 24.75 -15.98
CA LYS A 90 -6.75 25.67 -15.02
C LYS A 90 -6.15 25.57 -13.61
N GLY A 91 -5.31 24.56 -13.36
CA GLY A 91 -4.64 24.37 -12.07
C GLY A 91 -3.49 25.38 -11.90
N GLU A 92 -3.33 25.90 -10.69
CA GLU A 92 -2.23 26.81 -10.33
C GLU A 92 -1.02 26.08 -9.71
N ALA A 93 -1.15 24.77 -9.48
CA ALA A 93 -0.10 23.96 -8.87
C ALA A 93 1.16 23.90 -9.74
N LYS A 94 2.30 24.10 -9.13
CA LYS A 94 3.59 23.92 -9.80
C LYS A 94 3.91 22.42 -9.92
N SER A 95 4.62 22.04 -10.97
CA SER A 95 5.07 20.66 -11.13
C SER A 95 5.93 20.16 -9.98
N THR A 96 6.69 21.06 -9.33
CA THR A 96 7.44 20.74 -8.11
C THR A 96 6.55 20.36 -6.95
N ASP A 97 5.45 21.09 -6.75
CA ASP A 97 4.51 20.87 -5.65
C ASP A 97 3.80 19.52 -5.80
N LEU A 98 3.38 19.22 -7.05
CA LEU A 98 2.79 17.92 -7.39
C LEU A 98 3.78 16.76 -7.20
N GLN A 99 5.07 16.98 -7.51
CA GLN A 99 6.11 15.96 -7.31
C GLN A 99 6.37 15.72 -5.83
N GLU A 100 6.50 16.76 -5.02
CA GLU A 100 6.69 16.65 -3.57
C GLU A 100 5.51 15.95 -2.90
N GLN A 101 4.28 16.30 -3.29
CA GLN A 101 3.07 15.62 -2.83
C GLN A 101 3.09 14.14 -3.20
N PHE A 102 3.40 13.82 -4.45
CA PHE A 102 3.50 12.46 -4.95
C PHE A 102 4.55 11.65 -4.17
N ASP A 103 5.73 12.20 -3.94
CA ASP A 103 6.82 11.53 -3.25
C ASP A 103 6.43 11.19 -1.79
N LEU A 104 5.76 12.10 -1.10
CA LEU A 104 5.25 11.84 0.24
C LEU A 104 4.14 10.77 0.21
N LEU A 105 3.22 10.83 -0.75
CA LEU A 105 2.15 9.85 -0.89
C LEU A 105 2.69 8.44 -1.21
N ILE A 106 3.73 8.31 -2.03
CA ILE A 106 4.44 7.04 -2.28
C ILE A 106 5.05 6.52 -0.97
N ALA A 107 5.73 7.39 -0.22
CA ALA A 107 6.33 7.00 1.04
C ALA A 107 5.28 6.53 2.07
N ILE A 108 4.15 7.21 2.17
CA ILE A 108 3.02 6.80 3.04
C ILE A 108 2.48 5.43 2.61
N ARG A 109 2.20 5.23 1.31
CA ARG A 109 1.74 3.94 0.76
C ARG A 109 2.69 2.79 1.11
N ASP A 110 3.99 3.03 0.98
CA ASP A 110 5.01 2.02 1.25
C ASP A 110 5.09 1.69 2.74
N ARG A 111 4.89 2.69 3.64
CA ARG A 111 4.80 2.45 5.08
C ARG A 111 3.56 1.63 5.44
N VAL A 112 2.40 1.93 4.85
CA VAL A 112 1.18 1.12 5.03
C VAL A 112 1.44 -0.31 4.57
N SER A 113 2.07 -0.50 3.41
CA SER A 113 2.42 -1.83 2.90
C SER A 113 3.36 -2.59 3.85
N ALA A 114 4.37 -1.92 4.41
CA ALA A 114 5.31 -2.52 5.36
C ALA A 114 4.61 -2.98 6.64
N VAL A 115 3.67 -2.19 7.17
CA VAL A 115 2.85 -2.56 8.32
C VAL A 115 2.00 -3.79 8.01
N HIS A 116 1.34 -3.81 6.86
CA HIS A 116 0.48 -4.93 6.48
C HIS A 116 1.28 -6.21 6.17
N ASP A 117 2.45 -6.10 5.53
CA ASP A 117 3.37 -7.23 5.35
C ASP A 117 3.79 -7.82 6.71
N ALA A 118 4.12 -6.97 7.68
CA ALA A 118 4.49 -7.39 9.04
C ALA A 118 3.32 -8.11 9.75
N VAL A 119 2.10 -7.58 9.63
CA VAL A 119 0.91 -8.23 10.20
C VAL A 119 0.66 -9.60 9.56
N ASN A 120 0.77 -9.70 8.23
CA ASN A 120 0.64 -10.96 7.51
C ASN A 120 1.73 -11.97 7.93
N GLU A 121 2.96 -11.50 8.13
CA GLU A 121 4.05 -12.33 8.65
C GLU A 121 3.78 -12.81 10.07
N ILE A 122 3.34 -11.92 10.98
CA ILE A 122 2.93 -12.29 12.35
C ILE A 122 1.84 -13.35 12.33
N LYS A 123 0.82 -13.22 11.49
CA LYS A 123 -0.24 -14.22 11.35
C LYS A 123 0.31 -15.60 10.96
N ARG A 124 1.23 -15.66 9.98
CA ARG A 124 1.88 -16.90 9.58
C ARG A 124 2.76 -17.49 10.69
N MET A 125 3.55 -16.65 11.37
CA MET A 125 4.38 -17.08 12.50
C MET A 125 3.53 -17.69 13.62
N ARG A 126 2.46 -17.01 14.04
CA ARG A 126 1.54 -17.48 15.09
C ARG A 126 0.86 -18.79 14.70
N ALA A 127 0.44 -18.96 13.44
CA ALA A 127 -0.13 -20.22 12.95
C ALA A 127 0.86 -21.39 13.09
N SER A 128 2.16 -21.16 12.86
CA SER A 128 3.19 -22.20 13.00
C SER A 128 3.51 -22.57 14.45
N LEU A 129 3.19 -21.69 15.43
CA LEU A 129 3.45 -21.99 16.84
C LEU A 129 2.52 -23.07 17.41
N GLY A 130 1.30 -23.22 16.83
CA GLY A 130 0.30 -24.19 17.29
C GLY A 130 0.75 -25.65 17.21
N SER A 131 1.69 -25.98 16.34
CA SER A 131 2.23 -27.34 16.13
C SER A 131 3.48 -27.65 16.95
N ARG A 132 3.97 -26.75 17.80
CA ARG A 132 5.23 -26.91 18.51
C ARG A 132 5.11 -27.78 19.77
N PRO A 133 6.12 -28.64 20.03
CA PRO A 133 6.14 -29.48 21.24
C PRO A 133 6.36 -28.67 22.51
N ASP A 134 7.25 -27.66 22.51
CA ASP A 134 7.47 -26.77 23.64
C ASP A 134 6.38 -25.70 23.72
N ARG A 135 5.33 -25.99 24.47
CA ARG A 135 4.16 -25.12 24.65
C ARG A 135 4.48 -23.85 25.42
N ALA A 136 5.41 -23.87 26.36
CA ALA A 136 5.74 -22.72 27.20
C ALA A 136 6.47 -21.63 26.38
N SER A 137 7.51 -22.01 25.64
CA SER A 137 8.21 -21.10 24.75
C SER A 137 7.33 -20.61 23.61
N ALA A 138 6.47 -21.47 23.05
CA ALA A 138 5.51 -21.09 22.02
C ALA A 138 4.51 -20.04 22.53
N ALA A 139 3.95 -20.21 23.72
CA ALA A 139 3.02 -19.27 24.33
C ALA A 139 3.68 -17.89 24.62
N LYS A 140 4.93 -17.89 25.09
CA LYS A 140 5.69 -16.65 25.32
C LYS A 140 5.93 -15.89 24.02
N LEU A 141 6.30 -16.60 22.95
CA LEU A 141 6.53 -15.99 21.64
C LEU A 141 5.23 -15.51 21.02
N ASP A 142 4.12 -16.26 21.14
CA ASP A 142 2.80 -15.84 20.67
C ASP A 142 2.34 -14.54 21.34
N ALA A 143 2.51 -14.44 22.66
CA ALA A 143 2.17 -13.23 23.40
C ALA A 143 3.02 -12.02 22.96
N ALA A 144 4.31 -12.21 22.67
CA ALA A 144 5.19 -11.15 22.17
C ALA A 144 4.80 -10.71 20.75
N LEU A 145 4.45 -11.65 19.86
CA LEU A 145 3.95 -11.36 18.50
C LEU A 145 2.60 -10.63 18.54
N ASP A 146 1.70 -11.04 19.43
CA ASP A 146 0.40 -10.39 19.65
C ASP A 146 0.57 -8.93 20.10
N ALA A 147 1.53 -8.67 21.00
CA ALA A 147 1.84 -7.31 21.45
C ALA A 147 2.29 -6.41 20.27
N VAL A 148 3.19 -6.89 19.40
CA VAL A 148 3.60 -6.14 18.20
C VAL A 148 2.43 -5.95 17.25
N GLN A 149 1.62 -6.99 17.02
CA GLN A 149 0.44 -6.89 16.14
C GLN A 149 -0.53 -5.81 16.62
N LYS A 150 -0.83 -5.75 17.91
CA LYS A 150 -1.76 -4.78 18.51
C LYS A 150 -1.30 -3.32 18.40
N GLU A 151 -0.02 -3.06 18.26
CA GLU A 151 0.49 -1.72 17.95
C GLU A 151 0.30 -1.37 16.47
N LEU A 152 0.50 -2.35 15.59
CA LEU A 152 0.40 -2.16 14.15
C LEU A 152 -1.05 -2.04 13.68
N VAL A 153 -1.94 -2.91 14.19
CA VAL A 153 -3.34 -3.01 13.72
C VAL A 153 -4.26 -3.51 14.83
N ASP A 154 -5.50 -3.04 14.82
CA ASP A 154 -6.59 -3.69 15.54
C ASP A 154 -7.43 -4.50 14.54
N LEU A 155 -7.31 -5.83 14.58
CA LEU A 155 -8.02 -6.73 13.66
C LEU A 155 -9.53 -6.84 13.97
N ARG A 156 -10.01 -6.29 15.10
CA ARG A 156 -11.44 -6.22 15.42
C ARG A 156 -12.14 -5.11 14.65
N PHE A 157 -11.36 -4.15 14.13
CA PHE A 157 -11.91 -3.06 13.33
C PHE A 157 -12.44 -3.61 12.00
N ALA A 158 -13.75 -3.53 11.79
CA ALA A 158 -14.45 -4.06 10.61
C ALA A 158 -14.93 -2.99 9.63
N GLY A 159 -14.56 -1.74 9.83
CA GLY A 159 -14.82 -0.64 8.90
C GLY A 159 -16.14 0.11 9.09
N PHE A 160 -16.83 -0.09 10.21
CA PHE A 160 -18.01 0.70 10.55
C PHE A 160 -17.60 1.98 11.28
N ASP A 161 -18.22 3.11 10.94
CA ASP A 161 -17.84 4.43 11.47
C ASP A 161 -17.94 4.53 12.99
N ASP A 162 -18.91 3.86 13.62
CA ASP A 162 -19.08 3.82 15.06
C ASP A 162 -17.95 3.08 15.79
N GLN A 163 -17.26 2.17 15.11
CA GLN A 163 -16.13 1.45 15.71
C GLN A 163 -14.93 2.36 16.01
N MET A 164 -14.79 3.49 15.32
CA MET A 164 -13.76 4.50 15.63
C MET A 164 -13.94 5.11 17.02
N LEU A 165 -15.14 5.07 17.59
CA LEU A 165 -15.43 5.55 18.94
C LEU A 165 -15.07 4.53 20.03
N VAL A 166 -14.89 3.25 19.64
CA VAL A 166 -14.67 2.13 20.57
C VAL A 166 -13.23 1.61 20.50
N PHE A 167 -12.61 1.63 19.30
CA PHE A 167 -11.28 1.07 19.10
C PHE A 167 -10.25 2.17 18.78
N ASP A 168 -9.09 2.08 19.41
CA ASP A 168 -7.98 2.97 19.08
C ASP A 168 -7.51 2.78 17.66
N LEU A 169 -7.32 3.89 16.94
CA LEU A 169 -6.68 3.87 15.63
C LEU A 169 -5.19 3.53 15.77
N LYS A 170 -4.81 2.37 15.25
CA LYS A 170 -3.44 1.86 15.29
C LYS A 170 -2.60 2.43 14.13
N LEU A 171 -1.32 2.03 14.04
CA LEU A 171 -0.37 2.62 13.11
C LEU A 171 -0.81 2.50 11.65
N ASN A 172 -1.42 1.36 11.25
CA ASN A 172 -1.95 1.22 9.89
C ASN A 172 -3.01 2.29 9.55
N ASN A 173 -3.99 2.49 10.46
CA ASN A 173 -5.07 3.46 10.26
C ASN A 173 -4.55 4.90 10.28
N ARG A 174 -3.69 5.25 11.25
CA ARG A 174 -3.11 6.60 11.36
C ARG A 174 -2.27 6.96 10.13
N THR A 175 -1.45 6.00 9.65
CA THR A 175 -0.61 6.19 8.47
C THR A 175 -1.46 6.30 7.20
N ALA A 176 -2.47 5.44 7.03
CA ALA A 176 -3.36 5.51 5.88
C ALA A 176 -4.25 6.76 5.88
N ALA A 177 -4.66 7.25 7.06
CA ALA A 177 -5.43 8.50 7.16
C ALA A 177 -4.61 9.72 6.73
N LEU A 178 -3.31 9.76 7.04
CA LEU A 178 -2.41 10.84 6.59
C LEU A 178 -2.42 10.99 5.06
N GLN A 179 -2.55 9.88 4.32
CA GLN A 179 -2.66 9.92 2.86
C GLN A 179 -3.79 10.82 2.38
N ASN A 180 -4.97 10.74 3.02
CA ASN A 180 -6.11 11.55 2.62
C ASN A 180 -5.87 13.06 2.84
N TYR A 181 -5.18 13.41 3.93
CA TYR A 181 -4.84 14.81 4.21
C TYR A 181 -3.78 15.35 3.23
N VAL A 182 -2.80 14.53 2.85
CA VAL A 182 -1.78 14.91 1.87
C VAL A 182 -2.38 15.00 0.46
N ALA A 183 -3.36 14.15 0.13
CA ALA A 183 -3.99 14.10 -1.19
C ALA A 183 -5.12 15.12 -1.40
N GLN A 184 -5.37 16.00 -0.42
CA GLN A 184 -6.39 17.05 -0.56
C GLN A 184 -5.87 18.20 -1.41
N GLY A 185 -6.35 18.32 -2.64
CA GLY A 185 -5.96 19.38 -3.57
C GLY A 185 -4.56 19.20 -4.16
N ASP A 186 -4.19 20.13 -5.01
CA ASP A 186 -2.95 20.12 -5.79
C ASP A 186 -1.97 21.16 -5.22
N TYR A 187 -1.24 20.81 -4.16
CA TYR A 187 -0.28 21.71 -3.50
C TYR A 187 0.86 20.91 -2.84
N ALA A 188 1.97 21.58 -2.56
CA ALA A 188 3.07 20.98 -1.82
C ALA A 188 2.62 20.57 -0.41
N PRO A 189 3.09 19.41 0.11
CA PRO A 189 2.81 19.02 1.48
C PRO A 189 3.34 20.05 2.49
N THR A 190 2.60 20.22 3.58
CA THR A 190 2.99 21.12 4.66
C THR A 190 4.07 20.48 5.56
N GLU A 191 4.84 21.31 6.28
CA GLU A 191 5.81 20.80 7.25
C GLU A 191 5.15 19.94 8.34
N GLN A 192 3.91 20.23 8.71
CA GLN A 192 3.14 19.42 9.66
C GLN A 192 2.88 18.01 9.13
N GLN A 193 2.55 17.87 7.83
CA GLN A 193 2.35 16.57 7.20
C GLN A 193 3.64 15.74 7.18
N TYR A 194 4.77 16.36 6.86
CA TYR A 194 6.08 15.72 6.95
C TYR A 194 6.44 15.34 8.39
N SER A 195 6.15 16.20 9.39
CA SER A 195 6.42 15.90 10.79
C SER A 195 5.63 14.69 11.28
N VAL A 196 4.32 14.64 10.99
CA VAL A 196 3.47 13.48 11.32
C VAL A 196 3.97 12.22 10.62
N PHE A 197 4.36 12.31 9.35
CA PHE A 197 4.93 11.16 8.62
C PHE A 197 6.21 10.64 9.27
N ARG A 198 7.13 11.52 9.67
CA ARG A 198 8.37 11.12 10.38
C ARG A 198 8.07 10.44 11.71
N GLU A 199 7.14 10.99 12.50
CA GLU A 199 6.74 10.38 13.79
C GLU A 199 6.16 8.98 13.59
N LEU A 200 5.16 8.83 12.71
CA LEU A 200 4.54 7.54 12.42
C LEU A 200 5.57 6.53 11.87
N SER A 201 6.49 6.98 10.99
CA SER A 201 7.55 6.13 10.46
C SER A 201 8.48 5.62 11.56
N SER A 202 8.87 6.46 12.50
CA SER A 202 9.72 6.07 13.64
C SER A 202 9.03 5.03 14.54
N MET A 203 7.72 5.19 14.79
CA MET A 203 6.94 4.21 15.55
C MET A 203 6.85 2.87 14.82
N ILE A 204 6.61 2.89 13.50
CA ILE A 204 6.59 1.70 12.65
C ILE A 204 7.97 1.01 12.68
N ASP A 205 9.05 1.74 12.47
CA ASP A 205 10.41 1.17 12.47
C ASP A 205 10.73 0.48 13.80
N THR A 206 10.30 1.05 14.93
CA THR A 206 10.43 0.45 16.26
C THR A 206 9.68 -0.88 16.37
N ALA A 207 8.43 -0.94 15.88
CA ALA A 207 7.65 -2.15 15.89
C ALA A 207 8.23 -3.23 14.96
N LEU A 208 8.69 -2.84 13.75
CA LEU A 208 9.33 -3.75 12.79
C LEU A 208 10.67 -4.30 13.31
N ALA A 209 11.47 -3.51 14.02
CA ALA A 209 12.71 -3.97 14.64
C ALA A 209 12.45 -5.03 15.73
N ARG A 210 11.39 -4.85 16.54
CA ARG A 210 10.96 -5.88 17.50
C ARG A 210 10.49 -7.15 16.79
N LEU A 211 9.72 -7.04 15.72
CA LEU A 211 9.31 -8.19 14.93
C LEU A 211 10.51 -8.95 14.37
N ALA A 212 11.50 -8.25 13.83
CA ALA A 212 12.74 -8.87 13.31
C ALA A 212 13.48 -9.65 14.41
N THR A 213 13.55 -9.12 15.63
CA THR A 213 14.12 -9.82 16.78
C THR A 213 13.32 -11.08 17.15
N LEU A 214 11.99 -11.01 17.15
CA LEU A 214 11.14 -12.18 17.42
C LEU A 214 11.28 -13.25 16.33
N LYS A 215 11.40 -12.82 15.08
CA LYS A 215 11.63 -13.73 13.94
C LYS A 215 12.93 -14.51 14.06
N SER A 216 14.02 -13.90 14.54
CA SER A 216 15.29 -14.58 14.76
C SER A 216 15.23 -15.66 15.86
N GLN A 217 14.21 -15.63 16.72
CA GLN A 217 13.95 -16.63 17.75
C GLN A 217 13.09 -17.81 17.23
N MET A 218 12.55 -17.69 15.99
CA MET A 218 11.87 -18.82 15.36
C MET A 218 12.92 -19.82 14.88
N PRO A 219 12.83 -21.10 15.25
CA PRO A 219 13.69 -22.13 14.65
C PRO A 219 13.34 -22.28 13.16
N PRO A 220 14.31 -22.78 12.39
CA PRO A 220 14.17 -23.05 10.97
C PRO A 220 13.06 -24.05 10.65
#